data_2bd6ca9e04182de45fb9303e37c05288
#
_entry.id   2bd6ca9e04182de45fb9303e37c05288
#
_cell.length_a   1.000
_cell.length_b   1.000
_cell.length_c   1.000
_cell.angle_alpha   90.00
_cell.angle_beta   90.00
_cell.angle_gamma   90.00
#
_symmetry.space_group_name_H-M   'P 1'
#
loop_
_entity.id
_entity.type
_entity.pdbx_description
1 polymer ?
#
loop_
_entity_poly.entity_id
_entity_poly.type
_entity_poly.pdbx_seq_one_letter_code
_entity_poly.pdbx_strand_id
1 'polypeptide(L)'
;MQLLSKSWFKSLLRYLALFLAVWIGFLVYTTDRNPPELVSLEFSNDTLDPAAGISTFQFQGEVSDERLVSKAQFVCVRDGIEELVIVAVTSGSNRYKVGFGKTSSSPDWLGSWDGNGREIRFTGYGRLPKGVDPLECEWVAQLEDNLGNSAEFPTGHTLKIVSTS
;
A
#
# COMPACT_ATOMS: atom_id res chain seq x y z
N MET A 1 49.84 -41.28 -1.23
CA MET A 1 48.41 -40.77 -1.27
C MET A 1 47.95 -40.58 0.15
N GLN A 2 48.00 -39.35 0.69
CA GLN A 2 47.58 -39.05 2.07
C GLN A 2 46.08 -39.06 2.14
N LEU A 3 45.54 -39.92 3.01
CA LEU A 3 44.13 -39.97 3.39
C LEU A 3 43.77 -38.63 4.03
N LEU A 4 43.06 -37.78 3.30
CA LEU A 4 42.40 -36.60 3.83
C LEU A 4 41.66 -36.97 5.13
N SER A 5 42.03 -36.34 6.26
CA SER A 5 41.58 -36.77 7.57
C SER A 5 40.04 -36.69 7.64
N LYS A 6 39.45 -37.76 8.21
CA LYS A 6 37.97 -37.92 8.38
C LYS A 6 37.32 -36.71 9.06
N SER A 7 38.09 -35.91 9.80
CA SER A 7 37.63 -34.72 10.51
C SER A 7 37.40 -33.53 9.55
N TRP A 8 38.27 -33.31 8.56
CA TRP A 8 38.13 -32.24 7.58
C TRP A 8 36.90 -32.44 6.70
N PHE A 9 36.65 -33.69 6.27
CA PHE A 9 35.47 -34.04 5.50
C PHE A 9 34.16 -33.79 6.26
N LYS A 10 34.12 -34.09 7.57
CA LYS A 10 32.96 -33.80 8.42
C LYS A 10 32.70 -32.29 8.57
N SER A 11 33.77 -31.50 8.67
CA SER A 11 33.65 -30.03 8.74
C SER A 11 33.16 -29.44 7.42
N LEU A 12 33.68 -29.92 6.29
CA LEU A 12 33.22 -29.49 4.96
C LEU A 12 31.73 -29.78 4.75
N LEU A 13 31.27 -30.97 5.13
CA LEU A 13 29.85 -31.35 5.06
C LEU A 13 28.92 -30.44 5.90
N ARG A 14 29.40 -30.03 7.09
CA ARG A 14 28.64 -29.11 7.95
C ARG A 14 28.53 -27.73 7.33
N TYR A 15 29.60 -27.20 6.75
CA TYR A 15 29.59 -25.90 6.07
C TYR A 15 28.71 -25.93 4.82
N LEU A 16 28.76 -27.03 4.06
CA LEU A 16 27.90 -27.23 2.89
C LEU A 16 26.41 -27.28 3.27
N ALA A 17 26.08 -28.00 4.35
CA ALA A 17 24.71 -28.07 4.86
C ALA A 17 24.21 -26.71 5.37
N LEU A 18 25.05 -25.94 6.05
CA LEU A 18 24.73 -24.59 6.49
C LEU A 18 24.52 -23.64 5.29
N PHE A 19 25.40 -23.73 4.31
CA PHE A 19 25.27 -22.91 3.08
C PHE A 19 23.98 -23.24 2.32
N LEU A 20 23.66 -24.54 2.17
CA LEU A 20 22.40 -24.99 1.56
C LEU A 20 21.16 -24.52 2.34
N ALA A 21 21.19 -24.60 3.67
CA ALA A 21 20.09 -24.13 4.49
C ALA A 21 19.85 -22.61 4.35
N VAL A 22 20.94 -21.82 4.35
CA VAL A 22 20.87 -20.37 4.11
C VAL A 22 20.38 -20.08 2.70
N TRP A 23 20.87 -20.81 1.70
CA TRP A 23 20.46 -20.66 0.29
C TRP A 23 18.98 -21.00 0.09
N ILE A 24 18.51 -22.11 0.67
CA ILE A 24 17.10 -22.49 0.61
C ILE A 24 16.24 -21.44 1.34
N GLY A 25 16.67 -20.98 2.52
CA GLY A 25 15.99 -19.92 3.26
C GLY A 25 15.90 -18.62 2.44
N PHE A 26 16.96 -18.25 1.73
CA PHE A 26 16.98 -17.11 0.84
C PHE A 26 16.03 -17.29 -0.36
N LEU A 27 16.03 -18.48 -1.00
CA LEU A 27 15.11 -18.79 -2.10
C LEU A 27 13.65 -18.72 -1.64
N VAL A 28 13.32 -19.33 -0.50
CA VAL A 28 11.95 -19.26 0.05
C VAL A 28 11.55 -17.83 0.38
N TYR A 29 12.48 -17.04 0.92
CA TYR A 29 12.23 -15.64 1.21
C TYR A 29 11.97 -14.80 -0.06
N THR A 30 12.65 -15.08 -1.16
CA THR A 30 12.53 -14.33 -2.42
C THR A 30 11.46 -14.86 -3.38
N THR A 31 10.81 -16.00 -3.07
CA THR A 31 9.80 -16.61 -3.95
C THR A 31 8.37 -16.15 -3.69
N ASP A 32 8.13 -15.31 -2.67
CA ASP A 32 6.84 -14.68 -2.51
C ASP A 32 6.59 -13.73 -3.69
N ARG A 33 5.51 -13.98 -4.41
CA ARG A 33 5.08 -13.21 -5.60
C ARG A 33 3.68 -12.65 -5.44
N ASN A 34 3.09 -12.83 -4.27
CA ASN A 34 1.75 -12.34 -4.03
C ASN A 34 1.84 -10.83 -3.68
N PRO A 35 1.11 -9.99 -4.38
CA PRO A 35 1.00 -8.58 -4.01
C PRO A 35 0.14 -8.43 -2.75
N PRO A 36 0.20 -7.28 -2.06
CA PRO A 36 -0.68 -6.97 -0.95
C PRO A 36 -2.16 -7.04 -1.34
N GLU A 37 -3.01 -7.37 -0.37
CA GLU A 37 -4.45 -7.48 -0.52
C GLU A 37 -5.16 -6.32 0.19
N LEU A 38 -6.18 -5.77 -0.45
CA LEU A 38 -7.12 -4.84 0.17
C LEU A 38 -8.16 -5.65 0.96
N VAL A 39 -8.15 -5.53 2.27
CA VAL A 39 -9.11 -6.20 3.16
C VAL A 39 -10.40 -5.40 3.25
N SER A 40 -10.29 -4.08 3.41
CA SER A 40 -11.44 -3.18 3.46
C SER A 40 -11.07 -1.77 3.01
N LEU A 41 -12.06 -1.06 2.48
CA LEU A 41 -12.00 0.38 2.23
C LEU A 41 -13.41 0.93 2.41
N GLU A 42 -13.54 1.97 3.22
CA GLU A 42 -14.83 2.58 3.54
C GLU A 42 -14.72 4.10 3.48
N PHE A 43 -15.79 4.73 3.04
CA PHE A 43 -15.93 6.17 2.98
C PHE A 43 -17.18 6.61 3.74
N SER A 44 -17.12 7.73 4.48
CA SER A 44 -18.28 8.27 5.17
C SER A 44 -19.33 8.83 4.21
N ASN A 45 -18.88 9.34 3.06
CA ASN A 45 -19.71 9.89 2.00
C ASN A 45 -19.10 9.56 0.64
N ASP A 46 -19.91 9.15 -0.28
CA ASP A 46 -19.59 8.94 -1.69
C ASP A 46 -19.92 10.16 -2.57
N THR A 47 -20.67 11.12 -2.00
CA THR A 47 -21.10 12.33 -2.70
C THR A 47 -20.70 13.56 -1.90
N LEU A 48 -20.02 14.49 -2.56
CA LEU A 48 -19.60 15.76 -2.00
C LEU A 48 -20.29 16.91 -2.74
N ASP A 49 -20.84 17.86 -1.98
CA ASP A 49 -21.45 19.07 -2.48
C ASP A 49 -20.90 20.30 -1.73
N PRO A 50 -19.80 20.90 -2.21
CA PRO A 50 -19.20 22.07 -1.57
C PRO A 50 -20.15 23.27 -1.47
N ALA A 51 -21.10 23.43 -2.43
CA ALA A 51 -22.08 24.50 -2.38
C ALA A 51 -23.08 24.30 -1.24
N ALA A 52 -23.37 23.03 -0.87
CA ALA A 52 -24.17 22.70 0.31
C ALA A 52 -23.34 22.59 1.61
N GLY A 53 -22.02 22.90 1.56
CA GLY A 53 -21.12 22.82 2.71
C GLY A 53 -20.52 21.44 2.94
N ILE A 54 -20.76 20.46 2.07
CA ILE A 54 -20.23 19.08 2.18
C ILE A 54 -18.96 18.98 1.33
N SER A 55 -17.82 19.40 1.91
CA SER A 55 -16.52 19.42 1.22
C SER A 55 -15.50 18.46 1.81
N THR A 56 -15.90 17.65 2.81
CA THR A 56 -15.02 16.72 3.52
C THR A 56 -15.65 15.34 3.61
N PHE A 57 -14.81 14.32 3.66
CA PHE A 57 -15.23 12.94 3.93
C PHE A 57 -14.17 12.27 4.81
N GLN A 58 -14.59 11.23 5.51
CA GLN A 58 -13.67 10.33 6.20
C GLN A 58 -13.46 9.11 5.33
N PHE A 59 -12.26 8.56 5.42
CA PHE A 59 -11.95 7.27 4.83
C PHE A 59 -11.20 6.41 5.83
N GLN A 60 -11.43 5.12 5.77
CA GLN A 60 -10.70 4.12 6.52
C GLN A 60 -10.52 2.87 5.69
N GLY A 61 -9.47 2.11 5.96
CA GLY A 61 -9.23 0.86 5.27
C GLY A 61 -8.19 0.00 5.95
N GLU A 62 -8.08 -1.22 5.45
CA GLU A 62 -7.12 -2.21 5.89
C GLU A 62 -6.48 -2.87 4.68
N VAL A 63 -5.17 -2.97 4.69
CA VAL A 63 -4.35 -3.66 3.70
C VAL A 63 -3.50 -4.69 4.42
N SER A 64 -3.41 -5.90 3.89
CA SER A 64 -2.59 -6.97 4.44
C SER A 64 -1.65 -7.58 3.42
N ASP A 65 -0.54 -8.13 3.92
CA ASP A 65 0.45 -8.86 3.13
C ASP A 65 1.22 -9.85 4.03
N GLU A 66 1.69 -10.94 3.47
CA GLU A 66 2.65 -11.83 4.11
C GLU A 66 3.99 -11.14 4.36
N ARG A 67 4.31 -10.11 3.58
CA ARG A 67 5.48 -9.24 3.67
C ARG A 67 5.11 -7.86 4.23
N LEU A 68 6.02 -6.92 4.12
CA LEU A 68 5.76 -5.54 4.51
C LEU A 68 5.12 -4.79 3.33
N VAL A 69 3.96 -4.22 3.55
CA VAL A 69 3.37 -3.29 2.59
C VAL A 69 4.26 -2.06 2.50
N SER A 70 4.76 -1.75 1.32
CA SER A 70 5.62 -0.59 1.07
C SER A 70 4.83 0.62 0.59
N LYS A 71 3.71 0.38 -0.11
CA LYS A 71 2.83 1.41 -0.63
C LYS A 71 1.39 0.92 -0.62
N ALA A 72 0.49 1.77 -0.17
CA ALA A 72 -0.93 1.65 -0.43
C ALA A 72 -1.43 3.01 -0.91
N GLN A 73 -1.96 3.07 -2.11
CA GLN A 73 -2.47 4.27 -2.75
C GLN A 73 -3.82 3.97 -3.36
N PHE A 74 -4.76 4.88 -3.21
CA PHE A 74 -6.08 4.78 -3.82
C PHE A 74 -6.27 6.01 -4.68
N VAL A 75 -6.41 5.82 -5.97
CA VAL A 75 -6.56 6.89 -6.95
C VAL A 75 -8.00 6.93 -7.45
N CYS A 76 -8.59 8.10 -7.47
CA CYS A 76 -9.90 8.32 -8.06
C CYS A 76 -9.70 8.62 -9.55
N VAL A 77 -10.16 7.72 -10.41
CA VAL A 77 -9.88 7.73 -11.85
C VAL A 77 -11.16 8.05 -12.62
N ARG A 78 -11.05 9.01 -13.57
CA ARG A 78 -12.09 9.34 -14.53
C ARG A 78 -11.47 9.31 -15.93
N ASP A 79 -12.03 8.53 -16.83
CA ASP A 79 -11.57 8.42 -18.23
C ASP A 79 -10.06 8.10 -18.35
N GLY A 80 -9.51 7.33 -17.40
CA GLY A 80 -8.09 6.99 -17.34
C GLY A 80 -7.18 8.09 -16.75
N ILE A 81 -7.76 9.17 -16.23
CA ILE A 81 -7.02 10.28 -15.60
C ILE A 81 -7.19 10.21 -14.08
N GLU A 82 -6.07 10.26 -13.36
CA GLU A 82 -6.07 10.36 -11.90
C GLU A 82 -6.46 11.78 -11.48
N GLU A 83 -7.57 11.91 -10.77
CA GLU A 83 -8.12 13.20 -10.32
C GLU A 83 -7.78 13.51 -8.87
N LEU A 84 -7.88 12.50 -8.01
CA LEU A 84 -7.64 12.60 -6.57
C LEU A 84 -6.90 11.35 -6.07
N VAL A 85 -6.20 11.48 -4.97
CA VAL A 85 -5.44 10.38 -4.41
C VAL A 85 -5.49 10.35 -2.88
N ILE A 86 -5.69 9.15 -2.33
CA ILE A 86 -5.41 8.83 -0.93
C ILE A 86 -4.10 8.05 -0.93
N VAL A 87 -3.16 8.45 -0.09
CA VAL A 87 -1.84 7.83 0.02
C VAL A 87 -1.62 7.33 1.43
N ALA A 88 -1.23 6.06 1.57
CA ALA A 88 -0.60 5.53 2.76
C ALA A 88 0.81 5.06 2.37
N VAL A 89 1.86 5.73 2.86
CA VAL A 89 3.25 5.51 2.45
C VAL A 89 4.11 5.13 3.64
N THR A 90 5.00 4.16 3.46
CA THR A 90 6.10 3.93 4.40
C THR A 90 7.14 5.03 4.22
N SER A 91 7.46 5.79 5.26
CA SER A 91 8.71 6.53 5.29
C SER A 91 9.79 5.61 5.85
N GLY A 92 10.98 5.54 5.27
CA GLY A 92 12.08 4.59 5.53
C GLY A 92 12.49 4.23 6.97
N SER A 93 11.64 4.53 7.96
CA SER A 93 11.74 4.21 9.37
C SER A 93 10.52 3.46 9.91
N ASN A 94 9.86 2.61 9.13
CA ASN A 94 8.62 1.89 9.47
C ASN A 94 7.44 2.81 9.87
N ARG A 95 7.41 4.04 9.39
CA ARG A 95 6.31 4.98 9.63
C ARG A 95 5.51 5.16 8.36
N TYR A 96 4.24 4.89 8.45
CA TYR A 96 3.29 5.19 7.39
C TYR A 96 2.76 6.62 7.57
N LYS A 97 2.51 7.29 6.46
CA LYS A 97 1.83 8.57 6.44
C LYS A 97 0.55 8.42 5.64
N VAL A 98 -0.54 8.95 6.16
CA VAL A 98 -1.85 8.92 5.50
C VAL A 98 -2.23 10.32 5.08
N GLY A 99 -2.54 10.50 3.80
CA GLY A 99 -2.87 11.80 3.25
C GLY A 99 -3.82 11.72 2.06
N PHE A 100 -4.37 12.86 1.70
CA PHE A 100 -5.30 13.04 0.59
C PHE A 100 -4.93 14.28 -0.23
N GLY A 101 -5.05 14.22 -1.54
CA GLY A 101 -4.74 15.35 -2.42
C GLY A 101 -5.07 15.12 -3.88
N LYS A 102 -4.64 16.05 -4.76
CA LYS A 102 -4.74 15.89 -6.21
C LYS A 102 -3.67 14.96 -6.78
N THR A 103 -2.55 14.84 -6.10
CA THR A 103 -1.43 14.01 -6.54
C THR A 103 -0.78 13.31 -5.36
N SER A 104 -0.17 12.16 -5.63
CA SER A 104 0.58 11.40 -4.62
C SER A 104 1.83 12.12 -4.10
N SER A 105 2.35 13.08 -4.85
CA SER A 105 3.57 13.82 -4.49
C SER A 105 3.34 14.95 -3.49
N SER A 106 2.10 15.40 -3.33
CA SER A 106 1.78 16.56 -2.47
C SER A 106 0.40 16.42 -1.78
N PRO A 107 0.16 15.33 -1.03
CA PRO A 107 -1.07 15.18 -0.27
C PRO A 107 -1.04 16.01 1.01
N ASP A 108 -2.21 16.39 1.48
CA ASP A 108 -2.41 16.88 2.85
C ASP A 108 -2.38 15.69 3.81
N TRP A 109 -1.42 15.67 4.72
CA TRP A 109 -1.24 14.58 5.68
C TRP A 109 -2.22 14.74 6.86
N LEU A 110 -3.41 14.18 6.74
CA LEU A 110 -4.53 14.33 7.67
C LEU A 110 -5.04 13.00 8.22
N GLY A 111 -4.20 12.00 8.27
CA GLY A 111 -4.59 10.69 8.73
C GLY A 111 -3.61 10.05 9.70
N SER A 112 -4.02 8.93 10.23
CA SER A 112 -3.24 8.06 11.11
C SER A 112 -3.30 6.61 10.62
N TRP A 113 -2.36 5.82 11.09
CA TRP A 113 -2.30 4.39 10.82
C TRP A 113 -2.02 3.61 12.10
N ASP A 114 -2.39 2.34 12.10
CA ASP A 114 -2.07 1.35 13.12
C ASP A 114 -1.72 0.03 12.45
N GLY A 115 -0.91 -0.80 13.12
CA GLY A 115 -0.53 -2.10 12.64
C GLY A 115 0.97 -2.38 12.71
N ASN A 116 1.40 -3.47 12.08
CA ASN A 116 2.77 -4.00 12.17
C ASN A 116 3.55 -3.95 10.85
N GLY A 117 3.00 -3.30 9.83
CA GLY A 117 3.57 -3.22 8.48
C GLY A 117 3.16 -4.37 7.54
N ARG A 118 2.67 -5.48 8.07
CA ARG A 118 2.01 -6.55 7.29
C ARG A 118 0.51 -6.37 7.26
N GLU A 119 -0.05 -5.94 8.37
CA GLU A 119 -1.45 -5.50 8.48
C GLU A 119 -1.41 -4.02 8.80
N ILE A 120 -1.97 -3.23 7.93
CA ILE A 120 -2.01 -1.77 8.06
C ILE A 120 -3.46 -1.33 8.04
N ARG A 121 -3.90 -0.77 9.15
CA ARG A 121 -5.17 -0.05 9.25
C ARG A 121 -4.87 1.43 9.16
N PHE A 122 -5.59 2.11 8.31
CA PHE A 122 -5.44 3.54 8.13
C PHE A 122 -6.79 4.23 8.22
N THR A 123 -6.76 5.45 8.71
CA THR A 123 -7.93 6.34 8.74
C THR A 123 -7.46 7.76 8.44
N GLY A 124 -8.32 8.53 7.80
CA GLY A 124 -8.01 9.90 7.46
C GLY A 124 -9.22 10.69 7.05
N TYR A 125 -8.96 11.97 6.77
CA TYR A 125 -9.94 12.92 6.29
C TYR A 125 -9.49 13.42 4.91
N GLY A 126 -10.40 13.34 3.95
CA GLY A 126 -10.25 14.01 2.68
C GLY A 126 -10.97 15.35 2.71
N ARG A 127 -10.27 16.41 2.29
CA ARG A 127 -10.88 17.71 2.03
C ARG A 127 -10.64 18.05 0.57
N LEU A 128 -11.71 18.41 -0.14
CA LEU A 128 -11.60 18.78 -1.55
C LEU A 128 -10.61 19.92 -1.74
N PRO A 129 -9.60 19.74 -2.61
CA PRO A 129 -8.75 20.85 -3.01
C PRO A 129 -9.57 21.96 -3.69
N LYS A 130 -9.11 23.20 -3.59
CA LYS A 130 -9.74 24.32 -4.30
C LYS A 130 -9.65 24.10 -5.82
N GLY A 131 -10.72 24.43 -6.52
CA GLY A 131 -10.77 24.36 -7.99
C GLY A 131 -10.82 22.94 -8.55
N VAL A 132 -11.39 21.99 -7.81
CA VAL A 132 -11.81 20.71 -8.37
C VAL A 132 -13.15 20.89 -9.04
N ASP A 133 -13.22 20.61 -10.34
CA ASP A 133 -14.46 20.67 -11.11
C ASP A 133 -15.41 19.53 -10.68
N PRO A 134 -16.74 19.66 -10.95
CA PRO A 134 -17.67 18.56 -10.78
C PRO A 134 -17.16 17.31 -11.50
N LEU A 135 -17.11 16.20 -10.79
CA LEU A 135 -16.62 14.94 -11.35
C LEU A 135 -17.30 13.73 -10.71
N GLU A 136 -17.29 12.64 -11.42
CA GLU A 136 -17.59 11.31 -10.89
C GLU A 136 -16.43 10.40 -11.28
N CYS A 137 -15.83 9.74 -10.31
CA CYS A 137 -14.65 8.91 -10.52
C CYS A 137 -14.72 7.63 -9.68
N GLU A 138 -14.06 6.58 -10.13
CA GLU A 138 -13.95 5.30 -9.43
C GLU A 138 -12.62 5.23 -8.67
N TRP A 139 -12.65 4.72 -7.44
CA TRP A 139 -11.46 4.46 -6.67
C TRP A 139 -10.78 3.16 -7.11
N VAL A 140 -9.52 3.27 -7.50
CA VAL A 140 -8.63 2.16 -7.87
C VAL A 140 -7.56 2.03 -6.82
N ALA A 141 -7.37 0.82 -6.30
CA ALA A 141 -6.30 0.51 -5.36
C ALA A 141 -5.01 0.21 -6.14
N GLN A 142 -3.91 0.80 -5.68
CA GLN A 142 -2.54 0.53 -6.14
C GLN A 142 -1.72 0.14 -4.92
N LEU A 143 -1.40 -1.14 -4.81
CA LEU A 143 -0.71 -1.73 -3.67
C LEU A 143 0.66 -2.27 -4.08
N GLU A 144 1.65 -2.17 -3.19
CA GLU A 144 3.00 -2.69 -3.44
C GLU A 144 3.62 -3.17 -2.12
N ASP A 145 4.32 -4.29 -2.15
CA ASP A 145 5.12 -4.80 -1.05
C ASP A 145 6.58 -4.31 -1.10
N ASN A 146 7.37 -4.70 -0.11
CA ASN A 146 8.79 -4.34 -0.04
C ASN A 146 9.70 -5.15 -0.99
N LEU A 147 9.16 -6.09 -1.74
CA LEU A 147 9.84 -6.86 -2.79
C LEU A 147 9.49 -6.34 -4.19
N GLY A 148 8.56 -5.39 -4.31
CA GLY A 148 8.08 -4.82 -5.57
C GLY A 148 6.95 -5.61 -6.22
N ASN A 149 6.33 -6.58 -5.51
CA ASN A 149 5.10 -7.19 -5.99
C ASN A 149 3.97 -6.17 -5.88
N SER A 150 3.25 -5.97 -6.95
CA SER A 150 2.22 -4.93 -7.02
C SER A 150 0.90 -5.46 -7.58
N ALA A 151 -0.20 -4.85 -7.12
CA ALA A 151 -1.53 -5.07 -7.62
C ALA A 151 -2.24 -3.75 -7.88
N GLU A 152 -3.03 -3.71 -8.94
CA GLU A 152 -3.92 -2.61 -9.27
C GLU A 152 -5.30 -3.16 -9.64
N PHE A 153 -6.34 -2.65 -8.97
CA PHE A 153 -7.70 -3.11 -9.20
C PHE A 153 -8.74 -2.08 -8.74
N PRO A 154 -9.93 -2.06 -9.37
CA PRO A 154 -11.04 -1.22 -8.91
C PRO A 154 -11.52 -1.67 -7.52
N THR A 155 -11.80 -0.71 -6.65
CA THR A 155 -12.28 -0.99 -5.29
C THR A 155 -13.79 -1.19 -5.20
N GLY A 156 -14.52 -0.85 -6.26
CA GLY A 156 -15.98 -0.83 -6.30
C GLY A 156 -16.59 0.42 -5.64
N HIS A 157 -15.79 1.35 -5.15
CA HIS A 157 -16.25 2.63 -4.60
C HIS A 157 -16.14 3.74 -5.64
N THR A 158 -17.11 4.63 -5.64
CA THR A 158 -17.12 5.84 -6.48
C THR A 158 -17.14 7.08 -5.62
N LEU A 159 -16.65 8.19 -6.16
CA LEU A 159 -16.79 9.51 -5.57
C LEU A 159 -17.47 10.43 -6.58
N LYS A 160 -18.49 11.13 -6.13
CA LYS A 160 -19.20 12.14 -6.91
C LYS A 160 -19.05 13.52 -6.30
N ILE A 161 -18.59 14.48 -7.09
CA ILE A 161 -18.56 15.90 -6.73
C ILE A 161 -19.62 16.59 -7.56
N VAL A 162 -20.66 17.13 -6.90
CA VAL A 162 -21.87 17.62 -7.59
C VAL A 162 -21.70 19.05 -8.05
N SER A 163 -21.08 19.90 -7.20
CA SER A 163 -20.88 21.32 -7.50
C SER A 163 -19.59 21.81 -6.88
N THR A 164 -19.08 22.93 -7.43
CA THR A 164 -17.93 23.64 -6.87
C THR A 164 -18.36 25.03 -6.41
N SER A 165 -17.84 25.46 -5.28
CA SER A 165 -18.06 26.82 -4.74
C SER A 165 -17.05 27.82 -5.31
#